data_e0614379a7c5e400c2ee28a5f8f099c6
#
_entry.id   e0614379a7c5e400c2ee28a5f8f099c6
#
_cell.length_a   1.000
_cell.length_b   1.000
_cell.length_c   1.000
_cell.angle_alpha   90.00
_cell.angle_beta   90.00
_cell.angle_gamma   90.00
#
_symmetry.space_group_name_H-M   'P 1'
#
loop_
_entity.id
_entity.type
_entity.pdbx_description
1 polymer ?
#
loop_
_entity_poly.entity_id
_entity_poly.type
_entity_poly.pdbx_seq_one_letter_code
_entity_poly.pdbx_strand_id
1 'polypeptide(L)'
;MDAAKLASVLVTDDYGVNGAARTTPVWLRSASPSSSSPPPPAPALRSLPNAIVAVPEKELKVGIVNENMIADYVILDARMIKNLPRKIAAATGVDALAHCIECFTSNKANPFSDLYALEGLDLILNNIEKACDDPDAMAEKNRMQIAAYYGGLAITASGTTAVHALSYPLGGKYHIAHGVSNAILLAPVMRFNSEHPAVRERLAAAYDRCCHEEKTCTTVEEKTAWMIARLEHIVKHLDIPTSLKEFGVPAEDLEGLVNAGMQVQRLLVNNMRPVTADDARKLYQEIM
;
A
#
# COMPACT_ATOMS: atom_id res chain seq x y z
N MET A 1 5.79 -9.01 10.85
CA MET A 1 6.04 -9.95 9.72
C MET A 1 7.45 -9.83 9.19
N ASP A 2 7.93 -8.63 8.94
CA ASP A 2 9.31 -8.45 8.44
C ASP A 2 10.38 -9.04 9.37
N ALA A 3 10.21 -8.89 10.68
CA ALA A 3 11.10 -9.53 11.66
C ALA A 3 11.07 -11.06 11.56
N ALA A 4 9.92 -11.68 11.32
CA ALA A 4 9.81 -13.14 11.14
C ALA A 4 10.46 -13.61 9.83
N LYS A 5 10.29 -12.86 8.74
CA LYS A 5 10.96 -13.11 7.46
C LYS A 5 12.47 -12.99 7.58
N LEU A 6 12.95 -11.96 8.27
CA LEU A 6 14.38 -11.76 8.52
C LEU A 6 14.94 -12.85 9.43
N ALA A 7 14.22 -13.20 10.51
CA ALA A 7 14.64 -14.28 11.41
C ALA A 7 14.78 -15.61 10.66
N SER A 8 13.87 -15.93 9.71
CA SER A 8 13.96 -17.14 8.92
C SER A 8 15.18 -17.19 7.99
N VAL A 9 15.63 -16.04 7.50
CA VAL A 9 16.85 -15.91 6.67
C VAL A 9 18.12 -15.91 7.54
N LEU A 10 18.03 -15.38 8.77
CA LEU A 10 19.19 -15.25 9.68
C LEU A 10 19.47 -16.50 10.52
N VAL A 11 18.48 -17.39 10.72
CA VAL A 11 18.62 -18.59 11.58
C VAL A 11 19.57 -19.64 10.99
N THR A 12 19.89 -19.57 9.72
CA THR A 12 20.66 -20.60 9.02
C THR A 12 22.09 -20.24 8.69
N ASP A 13 22.49 -18.97 8.87
CA ASP A 13 23.86 -18.53 8.55
C ASP A 13 24.30 -17.36 9.45
N ASP A 14 25.62 -17.29 9.73
CA ASP A 14 26.30 -16.23 10.47
C ASP A 14 26.29 -14.84 9.78
N TYR A 15 25.12 -14.44 9.22
CA TYR A 15 25.01 -13.17 8.51
C TYR A 15 24.41 -12.07 9.39
N GLY A 16 25.12 -10.96 9.54
CA GLY A 16 24.53 -9.71 9.97
C GLY A 16 23.53 -9.18 8.91
N VAL A 17 22.66 -8.26 9.28
CA VAL A 17 21.62 -7.64 8.39
C VAL A 17 22.22 -7.15 7.05
N ASN A 18 23.47 -6.76 7.01
CA ASN A 18 24.21 -6.37 5.81
C ASN A 18 24.63 -7.56 4.92
N GLY A 19 24.64 -8.79 5.45
CA GLY A 19 24.98 -10.01 4.73
C GLY A 19 23.77 -10.72 4.14
N ALA A 20 22.58 -10.51 4.67
CA ALA A 20 21.33 -11.13 4.18
C ALA A 20 20.97 -10.74 2.72
N ALA A 21 21.60 -9.68 2.20
CA ALA A 21 21.50 -9.28 0.80
C ALA A 21 22.30 -10.14 -0.19
N ARG A 22 23.06 -11.12 0.32
CA ARG A 22 23.93 -11.96 -0.51
C ARG A 22 23.76 -13.43 -0.14
N THR A 23 22.99 -14.14 -0.92
CA THR A 23 23.01 -15.61 -1.12
C THR A 23 22.33 -16.55 -0.11
N THR A 24 21.68 -17.50 -0.65
CA THR A 24 21.41 -18.94 -0.43
C THR A 24 20.06 -19.34 0.18
N PRO A 25 19.44 -20.42 -0.33
CA PRO A 25 18.06 -20.79 -0.08
C PRO A 25 17.86 -21.37 1.32
N VAL A 26 16.91 -20.81 2.05
CA VAL A 26 16.43 -21.36 3.32
C VAL A 26 14.94 -21.63 3.20
N TRP A 27 14.57 -22.87 3.47
CA TRP A 27 13.21 -23.33 3.52
C TRP A 27 12.49 -22.71 4.72
N LEU A 28 11.55 -21.79 4.48
CA LEU A 28 10.64 -21.28 5.50
C LEU A 28 9.64 -22.38 5.89
N ARG A 29 9.99 -23.19 6.87
CA ARG A 29 8.98 -23.99 7.58
C ARG A 29 8.11 -23.04 8.39
N SER A 30 6.79 -23.20 8.26
CA SER A 30 5.79 -22.46 9.02
C SER A 30 6.15 -22.48 10.51
N ALA A 31 6.48 -21.33 11.08
CA ALA A 31 6.54 -21.19 12.52
C ALA A 31 5.13 -21.35 13.07
N SER A 32 4.93 -22.30 13.98
CA SER A 32 3.72 -22.44 14.78
C SER A 32 3.42 -21.12 15.50
N PRO A 33 2.14 -20.71 15.62
CA PRO A 33 1.79 -19.51 16.36
C PRO A 33 1.96 -19.78 17.86
N SER A 34 3.08 -19.36 18.43
CA SER A 34 3.22 -19.25 19.89
C SER A 34 3.36 -17.78 20.23
N SER A 35 2.42 -17.33 21.06
CA SER A 35 2.39 -16.10 21.87
C SER A 35 1.79 -14.82 21.30
N SER A 36 0.61 -14.48 21.82
CA SER A 36 0.20 -13.23 22.48
C SER A 36 0.43 -11.86 21.81
N SER A 37 0.33 -11.74 20.49
CA SER A 37 -0.06 -10.50 19.81
C SER A 37 -0.54 -10.88 18.40
N PRO A 38 -1.74 -10.50 17.98
CA PRO A 38 -2.10 -10.71 16.59
C PRO A 38 -1.15 -9.85 15.74
N PRO A 39 -0.47 -10.45 14.75
CA PRO A 39 0.30 -9.65 13.79
C PRO A 39 -0.67 -8.71 13.07
N PRO A 40 -0.27 -7.47 12.79
CA PRO A 40 -1.10 -6.56 12.01
C PRO A 40 -1.48 -7.24 10.69
N PRO A 41 -2.71 -7.05 10.21
CA PRO A 41 -3.18 -7.65 8.98
C PRO A 41 -2.51 -6.99 7.79
N ALA A 42 -1.46 -7.58 7.29
CA ALA A 42 -0.87 -7.24 6.03
C ALA A 42 -0.62 -8.52 5.23
N PRO A 43 -1.70 -9.19 4.71
CA PRO A 43 -1.56 -10.38 3.88
C PRO A 43 -0.72 -10.12 2.63
N ALA A 44 -0.71 -8.88 2.12
CA ALA A 44 0.12 -8.45 1.01
C ALA A 44 1.61 -8.84 1.20
N LEU A 45 2.15 -8.65 2.41
CA LEU A 45 3.55 -8.98 2.71
C LEU A 45 3.87 -10.48 2.61
N ARG A 46 2.88 -11.36 2.58
CA ARG A 46 3.09 -12.81 2.51
C ARG A 46 3.44 -13.31 1.11
N SER A 47 3.06 -12.55 0.08
CA SER A 47 3.39 -12.84 -1.33
C SER A 47 4.63 -12.10 -1.82
N LEU A 48 5.23 -11.23 -1.00
CA LEU A 48 6.37 -10.41 -1.39
C LEU A 48 7.70 -11.02 -0.97
N PRO A 49 8.72 -10.99 -1.85
CA PRO A 49 10.07 -11.43 -1.53
C PRO A 49 10.86 -10.39 -0.70
N ASN A 50 10.19 -9.46 -0.03
CA ASN A 50 10.85 -8.35 0.67
C ASN A 50 10.45 -8.24 2.13
N ALA A 51 11.35 -7.64 2.91
CA ALA A 51 11.15 -7.15 4.25
C ALA A 51 11.60 -5.68 4.33
N ILE A 52 10.81 -4.85 5.01
CA ILE A 52 11.15 -3.44 5.23
C ILE A 52 11.64 -3.25 6.66
N VAL A 53 12.87 -2.77 6.79
CA VAL A 53 13.55 -2.57 8.08
C VAL A 53 13.81 -1.08 8.28
N ALA A 54 13.45 -0.58 9.46
CA ALA A 54 13.87 0.75 9.88
C ALA A 54 15.33 0.72 10.33
N VAL A 55 16.11 1.68 9.88
CA VAL A 55 17.50 1.94 10.32
C VAL A 55 17.49 3.30 11.03
N PRO A 56 17.25 3.34 12.36
CA PRO A 56 17.05 4.59 13.09
C PRO A 56 18.24 5.55 12.97
N GLU A 57 19.46 5.03 12.93
CA GLU A 57 20.69 5.83 12.82
C GLU A 57 20.78 6.61 11.50
N LYS A 58 20.03 6.18 10.49
CA LYS A 58 19.99 6.80 9.15
C LYS A 58 18.65 7.47 8.86
N GLU A 59 17.72 7.44 9.81
CA GLU A 59 16.34 7.97 9.66
C GLU A 59 15.63 7.48 8.38
N LEU A 60 15.95 6.25 7.95
CA LEU A 60 15.41 5.69 6.73
C LEU A 60 14.90 4.25 6.90
N LYS A 61 14.05 3.83 5.94
CA LYS A 61 13.60 2.45 5.82
C LYS A 61 14.30 1.79 4.64
N VAL A 62 14.87 0.61 4.87
CA VAL A 62 15.56 -0.20 3.87
C VAL A 62 14.69 -1.40 3.50
N GLY A 63 14.46 -1.60 2.21
CA GLY A 63 13.85 -2.83 1.69
C GLY A 63 14.92 -3.87 1.39
N ILE A 64 14.84 -5.01 2.05
CA ILE A 64 15.65 -6.19 1.76
C ILE A 64 14.80 -7.10 0.87
N VAL A 65 15.36 -7.52 -0.27
CA VAL A 65 14.66 -8.38 -1.24
C VAL A 65 15.41 -9.71 -1.35
N ASN A 66 14.69 -10.81 -1.09
CA ASN A 66 15.22 -12.17 -1.25
C ASN A 66 14.07 -13.13 -1.55
N GLU A 67 14.20 -13.94 -2.60
CA GLU A 67 13.16 -14.89 -3.04
C GLU A 67 12.78 -15.90 -1.94
N ASN A 68 13.72 -16.23 -1.05
CA ASN A 68 13.46 -17.13 0.09
C ASN A 68 12.51 -16.53 1.15
N MET A 69 12.13 -15.25 1.02
CA MET A 69 11.12 -14.62 1.88
C MET A 69 9.68 -14.88 1.41
N ILE A 70 9.50 -15.51 0.26
CA ILE A 70 8.18 -15.91 -0.22
C ILE A 70 7.75 -17.14 0.58
N ALA A 71 6.56 -17.07 1.17
CA ALA A 71 6.03 -18.17 1.97
C ALA A 71 5.53 -19.32 1.06
N ASP A 72 5.84 -20.58 1.42
CA ASP A 72 5.34 -21.76 0.70
C ASP A 72 3.83 -21.90 0.81
N TYR A 73 3.25 -21.50 1.95
CA TYR A 73 1.82 -21.55 2.22
C TYR A 73 1.32 -20.25 2.84
N VAL A 74 0.18 -19.77 2.37
CA VAL A 74 -0.52 -18.61 2.91
C VAL A 74 -1.92 -19.03 3.36
N ILE A 75 -2.22 -18.80 4.65
CA ILE A 75 -3.54 -19.05 5.23
C ILE A 75 -4.20 -17.69 5.47
N LEU A 76 -5.35 -17.47 4.83
CA LEU A 76 -6.20 -16.30 5.00
C LEU A 76 -7.44 -16.73 5.80
N ASP A 77 -7.56 -16.22 7.02
CA ASP A 77 -8.67 -16.54 7.92
C ASP A 77 -9.16 -15.26 8.60
N ALA A 78 -10.37 -14.83 8.28
CA ALA A 78 -10.96 -13.61 8.83
C ALA A 78 -11.12 -13.63 10.37
N ARG A 79 -11.16 -14.82 10.99
CA ARG A 79 -11.21 -14.94 12.46
C ARG A 79 -9.98 -14.32 13.13
N MET A 80 -8.83 -14.32 12.44
CA MET A 80 -7.58 -13.71 12.95
C MET A 80 -7.65 -12.18 13.05
N ILE A 81 -8.58 -11.56 12.31
CA ILE A 81 -8.77 -10.10 12.30
C ILE A 81 -10.14 -9.67 12.84
N LYS A 82 -10.92 -10.60 13.43
CA LYS A 82 -12.26 -10.29 13.93
C LYS A 82 -12.25 -9.11 14.90
N ASN A 83 -11.30 -9.11 15.85
CA ASN A 83 -11.19 -8.11 16.91
C ASN A 83 -10.17 -7.01 16.59
N LEU A 84 -9.83 -6.82 15.33
CA LEU A 84 -8.89 -5.79 14.94
C LEU A 84 -9.50 -4.41 15.22
N PRO A 85 -8.78 -3.50 15.91
CA PRO A 85 -9.27 -2.13 16.12
C PRO A 85 -9.56 -1.42 14.79
N ARG A 86 -10.71 -0.72 14.70
CA ARG A 86 -11.18 -0.04 13.50
C ARG A 86 -10.10 0.83 12.83
N LYS A 87 -9.35 1.62 13.64
CA LYS A 87 -8.27 2.47 13.13
C LYS A 87 -7.16 1.68 12.42
N ILE A 88 -6.82 0.48 12.92
CA ILE A 88 -5.81 -0.38 12.31
C ILE A 88 -6.39 -1.03 11.04
N ALA A 89 -7.64 -1.53 11.10
CA ALA A 89 -8.32 -2.08 9.93
C ALA A 89 -8.42 -1.06 8.79
N ALA A 90 -8.80 0.18 9.11
CA ALA A 90 -8.88 1.30 8.17
C ALA A 90 -7.53 1.59 7.51
N ALA A 91 -6.49 1.82 8.31
CA ALA A 91 -5.16 2.15 7.80
C ALA A 91 -4.60 1.04 6.90
N THR A 92 -4.71 -0.23 7.32
CA THR A 92 -4.21 -1.36 6.53
C THR A 92 -5.08 -1.69 5.32
N GLY A 93 -6.38 -1.42 5.39
CA GLY A 93 -7.30 -1.56 4.26
C GLY A 93 -7.03 -0.53 3.17
N VAL A 94 -6.78 0.73 3.54
CA VAL A 94 -6.41 1.78 2.57
C VAL A 94 -4.99 1.56 2.03
N ASP A 95 -4.07 0.99 2.81
CA ASP A 95 -2.76 0.55 2.30
C ASP A 95 -2.91 -0.50 1.19
N ALA A 96 -3.76 -1.50 1.40
CA ALA A 96 -4.07 -2.49 0.36
C ALA A 96 -4.73 -1.87 -0.88
N LEU A 97 -5.60 -0.85 -0.69
CA LEU A 97 -6.19 -0.07 -1.77
C LEU A 97 -5.12 0.67 -2.57
N ALA A 98 -4.17 1.32 -1.88
CA ALA A 98 -3.05 2.00 -2.52
C ALA A 98 -2.18 1.00 -3.31
N HIS A 99 -1.88 -0.18 -2.76
CA HIS A 99 -1.17 -1.24 -3.48
C HIS A 99 -1.86 -1.59 -4.81
N CYS A 100 -3.16 -1.87 -4.77
CA CYS A 100 -3.90 -2.28 -5.95
C CYS A 100 -3.96 -1.18 -7.02
N ILE A 101 -4.32 0.07 -6.64
CA ILE A 101 -4.48 1.14 -7.61
C ILE A 101 -3.15 1.60 -8.21
N GLU A 102 -2.08 1.65 -7.41
CA GLU A 102 -0.75 1.99 -7.91
C GLU A 102 -0.20 0.92 -8.85
N CYS A 103 -0.35 -0.36 -8.50
CA CYS A 103 0.05 -1.46 -9.38
C CYS A 103 -0.73 -1.43 -10.70
N PHE A 104 -2.02 -1.12 -10.64
CA PHE A 104 -2.85 -1.00 -11.83
C PHE A 104 -2.48 0.20 -12.69
N THR A 105 -2.03 1.32 -12.10
CA THR A 105 -1.60 2.54 -12.82
C THR A 105 -0.08 2.67 -12.93
N SER A 106 0.65 1.56 -12.83
CA SER A 106 2.12 1.51 -12.95
C SER A 106 2.58 1.41 -14.40
N ASN A 107 3.73 2.02 -14.73
CA ASN A 107 4.42 1.79 -16.01
C ASN A 107 4.78 0.31 -16.26
N LYS A 108 4.89 -0.47 -15.18
CA LYS A 108 5.20 -1.91 -15.23
C LYS A 108 3.95 -2.78 -15.21
N ALA A 109 2.75 -2.16 -15.22
CA ALA A 109 1.51 -2.91 -15.25
C ALA A 109 1.47 -3.85 -16.47
N ASN A 110 1.03 -5.06 -16.25
CA ASN A 110 0.98 -6.12 -17.25
C ASN A 110 -0.25 -7.02 -16.97
N PRO A 111 -0.64 -7.90 -17.88
CA PRO A 111 -1.85 -8.72 -17.72
C PRO A 111 -1.91 -9.52 -16.42
N PHE A 112 -0.77 -9.98 -15.89
CA PHE A 112 -0.71 -10.70 -14.63
C PHE A 112 -0.98 -9.76 -13.43
N SER A 113 -0.29 -8.61 -13.36
CA SER A 113 -0.53 -7.65 -12.29
C SER A 113 -1.95 -7.07 -12.34
N ASP A 114 -2.47 -6.83 -13.55
CA ASP A 114 -3.81 -6.27 -13.76
C ASP A 114 -4.91 -7.18 -13.25
N LEU A 115 -4.77 -8.50 -13.45
CA LEU A 115 -5.72 -9.48 -12.94
C LEU A 115 -5.91 -9.34 -11.41
N TYR A 116 -4.81 -9.30 -10.67
CA TYR A 116 -4.86 -9.20 -9.21
C TYR A 116 -5.16 -7.79 -8.70
N ALA A 117 -4.63 -6.77 -9.36
CA ALA A 117 -4.87 -5.39 -8.97
C ALA A 117 -6.34 -4.99 -9.13
N LEU A 118 -6.97 -5.33 -10.26
CA LEU A 118 -8.39 -5.03 -10.49
C LEU A 118 -9.31 -5.83 -9.57
N GLU A 119 -9.06 -7.12 -9.38
CA GLU A 119 -9.85 -7.91 -8.44
C GLU A 119 -9.69 -7.41 -7.00
N GLY A 120 -8.46 -7.05 -6.60
CA GLY A 120 -8.20 -6.42 -5.31
C GLY A 120 -8.94 -5.10 -5.14
N LEU A 121 -8.94 -4.22 -6.16
CA LEU A 121 -9.71 -2.97 -6.16
C LEU A 121 -11.20 -3.23 -6.00
N ASP A 122 -11.77 -4.14 -6.77
CA ASP A 122 -13.18 -4.50 -6.70
C ASP A 122 -13.58 -4.96 -5.29
N LEU A 123 -12.81 -5.87 -4.72
CA LEU A 123 -13.06 -6.38 -3.38
C LEU A 123 -12.95 -5.25 -2.32
N ILE A 124 -11.94 -4.37 -2.40
CA ILE A 124 -11.76 -3.32 -1.39
C ILE A 124 -12.85 -2.26 -1.49
N LEU A 125 -13.08 -1.70 -2.70
CA LEU A 125 -14.01 -0.60 -2.89
C LEU A 125 -15.44 -0.94 -2.46
N ASN A 126 -15.81 -2.23 -2.50
CA ASN A 126 -17.15 -2.70 -2.16
C ASN A 126 -17.27 -3.32 -0.76
N ASN A 127 -16.18 -3.44 0.01
CA ASN A 127 -16.25 -4.12 1.31
C ASN A 127 -15.54 -3.39 2.46
N ILE A 128 -14.66 -2.43 2.21
CA ILE A 128 -13.77 -1.84 3.23
C ILE A 128 -14.57 -1.14 4.34
N GLU A 129 -15.58 -0.36 4.00
CA GLU A 129 -16.40 0.39 4.98
C GLU A 129 -17.09 -0.59 5.93
N LYS A 130 -17.86 -1.54 5.39
CA LYS A 130 -18.56 -2.53 6.20
C LYS A 130 -17.61 -3.41 7.00
N ALA A 131 -16.46 -3.80 6.42
CA ALA A 131 -15.45 -4.58 7.14
C ALA A 131 -14.86 -3.83 8.34
N CYS A 132 -14.78 -2.50 8.28
CA CYS A 132 -14.26 -1.65 9.35
C CYS A 132 -15.33 -1.28 10.39
N ASP A 133 -16.58 -1.05 9.95
CA ASP A 133 -17.65 -0.52 10.79
C ASP A 133 -18.40 -1.61 11.54
N ASP A 134 -18.54 -2.80 10.96
CA ASP A 134 -19.24 -3.92 11.56
C ASP A 134 -18.25 -5.00 12.04
N PRO A 135 -18.14 -5.20 13.36
CA PRO A 135 -17.27 -6.23 13.94
C PRO A 135 -17.62 -7.65 13.49
N ASP A 136 -18.88 -7.91 13.14
CA ASP A 136 -19.38 -9.21 12.72
C ASP A 136 -19.41 -9.42 11.20
N ALA A 137 -19.00 -8.44 10.41
CA ALA A 137 -18.89 -8.52 8.94
C ALA A 137 -17.76 -9.47 8.48
N MET A 138 -17.84 -10.74 8.87
CA MET A 138 -16.79 -11.73 8.63
C MET A 138 -16.55 -12.02 7.15
N ALA A 139 -17.60 -11.95 6.33
CA ALA A 139 -17.47 -12.14 4.89
C ALA A 139 -16.68 -11.02 4.23
N GLU A 140 -16.97 -9.77 4.61
CA GLU A 140 -16.28 -8.57 4.13
C GLU A 140 -14.83 -8.55 4.63
N LYS A 141 -14.58 -8.88 5.90
CA LYS A 141 -13.22 -9.03 6.45
C LYS A 141 -12.40 -10.08 5.68
N ASN A 142 -13.03 -11.21 5.31
CA ASN A 142 -12.36 -12.23 4.51
C ASN A 142 -12.01 -11.70 3.10
N ARG A 143 -12.94 -10.97 2.45
CA ARG A 143 -12.68 -10.32 1.16
C ARG A 143 -11.54 -9.32 1.24
N MET A 144 -11.47 -8.53 2.32
CA MET A 144 -10.37 -7.59 2.56
C MET A 144 -9.01 -8.30 2.70
N GLN A 145 -8.95 -9.47 3.36
CA GLN A 145 -7.71 -10.27 3.42
C GLN A 145 -7.29 -10.81 2.06
N ILE A 146 -8.24 -11.31 1.27
CA ILE A 146 -7.98 -11.78 -0.09
C ILE A 146 -7.47 -10.62 -0.95
N ALA A 147 -8.14 -9.47 -0.89
CA ALA A 147 -7.75 -8.28 -1.65
C ALA A 147 -6.35 -7.78 -1.30
N ALA A 148 -6.00 -7.75 0.00
CA ALA A 148 -4.66 -7.38 0.43
C ALA A 148 -3.60 -8.39 -0.06
N TYR A 149 -3.92 -9.67 -0.13
CA TYR A 149 -3.04 -10.69 -0.71
C TYR A 149 -2.87 -10.48 -2.22
N TYR A 150 -3.94 -10.16 -2.95
CA TYR A 150 -3.89 -9.83 -4.36
C TYR A 150 -3.05 -8.57 -4.63
N GLY A 151 -3.19 -7.54 -3.80
CA GLY A 151 -2.30 -6.37 -3.84
C GLY A 151 -0.82 -6.75 -3.76
N GLY A 152 -0.48 -7.69 -2.88
CA GLY A 152 0.88 -8.23 -2.78
C GLY A 152 1.36 -8.95 -4.05
N LEU A 153 0.51 -9.78 -4.67
CA LEU A 153 0.83 -10.42 -5.94
C LEU A 153 1.03 -9.39 -7.06
N ALA A 154 0.18 -8.37 -7.12
CA ALA A 154 0.30 -7.29 -8.09
C ALA A 154 1.62 -6.50 -7.92
N ILE A 155 2.02 -6.18 -6.66
CA ILE A 155 3.29 -5.51 -6.35
C ILE A 155 4.49 -6.31 -6.89
N THR A 156 4.49 -7.62 -6.71
CA THR A 156 5.58 -8.48 -7.19
C THR A 156 5.76 -8.37 -8.70
N ALA A 157 4.67 -8.19 -9.45
CA ALA A 157 4.68 -8.15 -10.90
C ALA A 157 4.87 -6.74 -11.50
N SER A 158 4.42 -5.66 -10.83
CA SER A 158 4.46 -4.30 -11.36
C SER A 158 5.08 -3.26 -10.43
N GLY A 159 4.98 -3.44 -9.11
CA GLY A 159 5.49 -2.51 -8.10
C GLY A 159 4.60 -1.30 -7.87
N THR A 160 4.76 -0.68 -6.69
CA THR A 160 4.10 0.57 -6.30
C THR A 160 4.78 1.80 -6.92
N THR A 161 4.17 2.97 -6.78
CA THR A 161 4.51 4.20 -7.50
C THR A 161 4.67 5.42 -6.57
N ALA A 162 4.10 6.56 -6.94
CA ALA A 162 4.32 7.84 -6.28
C ALA A 162 3.67 7.95 -4.89
N VAL A 163 2.52 7.29 -4.62
CA VAL A 163 1.91 7.31 -3.28
C VAL A 163 2.89 6.76 -2.25
N HIS A 164 3.40 5.56 -2.50
CA HIS A 164 4.37 4.92 -1.62
C HIS A 164 5.70 5.69 -1.56
N ALA A 165 6.17 6.21 -2.70
CA ALA A 165 7.42 6.96 -2.73
C ALA A 165 7.38 8.20 -1.83
N LEU A 166 6.30 8.98 -1.92
CA LEU A 166 6.12 10.20 -1.15
C LEU A 166 5.67 9.94 0.29
N SER A 167 5.11 8.78 0.60
CA SER A 167 4.72 8.42 1.98
C SER A 167 5.91 7.99 2.86
N TYR A 168 7.00 7.50 2.28
CA TYR A 168 8.14 6.98 3.04
C TYR A 168 8.77 7.99 4.00
N PRO A 169 8.98 9.27 3.63
CA PRO A 169 9.50 10.28 4.56
C PRO A 169 8.59 10.50 5.77
N LEU A 170 7.27 10.43 5.57
CA LEU A 170 6.28 10.61 6.63
C LEU A 170 6.40 9.52 7.71
N GLY A 171 6.57 8.28 7.27
CA GLY A 171 6.81 7.15 8.17
C GLY A 171 8.21 7.12 8.76
N GLY A 172 9.23 7.55 8.01
CA GLY A 172 10.64 7.55 8.45
C GLY A 172 10.93 8.62 9.50
N LYS A 173 10.55 9.86 9.23
CA LYS A 173 10.87 11.01 10.07
C LYS A 173 9.83 11.27 11.16
N TYR A 174 8.55 11.18 10.82
CA TYR A 174 7.45 11.56 11.73
C TYR A 174 6.74 10.37 12.36
N HIS A 175 7.19 9.15 12.08
CA HIS A 175 6.60 7.92 12.62
C HIS A 175 5.11 7.76 12.36
N ILE A 176 4.58 8.40 11.31
CA ILE A 176 3.20 8.22 10.88
C ILE A 176 3.03 6.79 10.39
N ALA A 177 1.99 6.12 10.84
CA ALA A 177 1.71 4.73 10.43
C ALA A 177 1.63 4.61 8.89
N HIS A 178 2.25 3.58 8.32
CA HIS A 178 2.42 3.43 6.86
C HIS A 178 1.13 3.57 6.07
N GLY A 179 0.08 2.84 6.46
CA GLY A 179 -1.22 2.93 5.79
C GLY A 179 -1.89 4.30 5.93
N VAL A 180 -1.65 5.03 7.02
CA VAL A 180 -2.11 6.41 7.20
C VAL A 180 -1.33 7.35 6.26
N SER A 181 -0.01 7.22 6.19
CA SER A 181 0.83 8.01 5.27
C SER A 181 0.40 7.82 3.81
N ASN A 182 0.10 6.59 3.41
CA ASN A 182 -0.41 6.29 2.07
C ASN A 182 -1.82 6.87 1.87
N ALA A 183 -2.70 6.79 2.86
CA ALA A 183 -4.07 7.31 2.77
C ALA A 183 -4.11 8.83 2.56
N ILE A 184 -3.26 9.58 3.26
CA ILE A 184 -3.16 11.04 3.13
C ILE A 184 -2.78 11.44 1.69
N LEU A 185 -1.88 10.70 1.06
CA LEU A 185 -1.37 10.99 -0.28
C LEU A 185 -2.19 10.35 -1.41
N LEU A 186 -3.04 9.37 -1.12
CA LEU A 186 -3.70 8.54 -2.13
C LEU A 186 -4.50 9.37 -3.13
N ALA A 187 -5.46 10.15 -2.67
CA ALA A 187 -6.32 10.94 -3.56
C ALA A 187 -5.56 12.09 -4.24
N PRO A 188 -4.74 12.90 -3.54
CA PRO A 188 -3.90 13.92 -4.18
C PRO A 188 -3.02 13.36 -5.31
N VAL A 189 -2.33 12.26 -5.07
CA VAL A 189 -1.45 11.65 -6.09
C VAL A 189 -2.26 11.06 -7.24
N MET A 190 -3.40 10.40 -6.98
CA MET A 190 -4.23 9.87 -8.06
C MET A 190 -4.85 10.99 -8.90
N ARG A 191 -5.21 12.12 -8.30
CA ARG A 191 -5.66 13.33 -9.01
C ARG A 191 -4.56 13.88 -9.92
N PHE A 192 -3.34 14.03 -9.37
CA PHE A 192 -2.18 14.40 -10.16
C PHE A 192 -1.94 13.43 -11.31
N ASN A 193 -1.92 12.13 -11.04
CA ASN A 193 -1.67 11.10 -12.06
C ASN A 193 -2.75 11.09 -13.15
N SER A 194 -4.00 11.43 -12.83
CA SER A 194 -5.13 11.42 -13.78
C SER A 194 -5.02 12.49 -14.87
N GLU A 195 -4.11 13.45 -14.75
CA GLU A 195 -3.81 14.37 -15.86
C GLU A 195 -3.08 13.66 -17.02
N HIS A 196 -2.50 12.48 -16.78
CA HIS A 196 -1.91 11.66 -17.84
C HIS A 196 -2.99 10.79 -18.50
N PRO A 197 -3.14 10.85 -19.86
CA PRO A 197 -4.22 10.15 -20.58
C PRO A 197 -4.28 8.65 -20.27
N ALA A 198 -3.15 7.94 -20.27
CA ALA A 198 -3.13 6.51 -20.00
C ALA A 198 -3.61 6.16 -18.57
N VAL A 199 -3.37 7.02 -17.58
CA VAL A 199 -3.88 6.82 -16.22
C VAL A 199 -5.38 7.00 -16.19
N ARG A 200 -5.94 8.00 -16.91
CA ARG A 200 -7.40 8.19 -17.02
C ARG A 200 -8.09 6.97 -17.60
N GLU A 201 -7.56 6.42 -18.68
CA GLU A 201 -8.11 5.20 -19.29
C GLU A 201 -8.12 4.03 -18.30
N ARG A 202 -7.04 3.87 -17.53
CA ARG A 202 -6.96 2.81 -16.53
C ARG A 202 -7.92 3.04 -15.36
N LEU A 203 -8.06 4.27 -14.88
CA LEU A 203 -9.04 4.59 -13.84
C LEU A 203 -10.49 4.40 -14.34
N ALA A 204 -10.77 4.75 -15.60
CA ALA A 204 -12.06 4.47 -16.20
C ALA A 204 -12.34 2.96 -16.33
N ALA A 205 -11.35 2.16 -16.70
CA ALA A 205 -11.46 0.71 -16.71
C ALA A 205 -11.70 0.12 -15.31
N ALA A 206 -11.04 0.70 -14.28
CA ALA A 206 -11.29 0.32 -12.89
C ALA A 206 -12.73 0.65 -12.45
N TYR A 207 -13.27 1.82 -12.84
CA TYR A 207 -14.68 2.15 -12.62
C TYR A 207 -15.60 1.10 -13.24
N ASP A 208 -15.38 0.74 -14.50
CA ASP A 208 -16.21 -0.23 -15.22
C ASP A 208 -16.23 -1.60 -14.52
N ARG A 209 -15.16 -1.98 -13.84
CA ARG A 209 -15.04 -3.22 -13.06
C ARG A 209 -15.67 -3.09 -11.68
N CYS A 210 -15.37 -2.01 -10.94
CA CYS A 210 -15.58 -1.91 -9.50
C CYS A 210 -16.89 -1.21 -9.11
N CYS A 211 -17.54 -0.44 -10.01
CA CYS A 211 -18.81 0.18 -9.73
C CYS A 211 -19.93 -0.86 -9.86
N HIS A 212 -20.46 -1.31 -8.71
CA HIS A 212 -21.56 -2.27 -8.64
C HIS A 212 -22.93 -1.62 -8.57
N GLU A 213 -22.97 -0.31 -8.34
CA GLU A 213 -24.19 0.50 -8.39
C GLU A 213 -24.61 0.77 -9.84
N GLU A 214 -25.70 1.52 -10.03
CA GLU A 214 -26.12 1.96 -11.36
C GLU A 214 -25.00 2.82 -11.99
N LYS A 215 -24.48 2.36 -13.13
CA LYS A 215 -23.39 3.03 -13.82
C LYS A 215 -23.89 4.27 -14.55
N THR A 216 -23.77 5.42 -13.90
CA THR A 216 -24.20 6.71 -14.43
C THR A 216 -23.12 7.43 -15.24
N CYS A 217 -21.83 7.12 -15.00
CA CYS A 217 -20.70 7.71 -15.72
C CYS A 217 -20.52 7.06 -17.10
N THR A 218 -20.44 7.87 -18.14
CA THR A 218 -20.35 7.41 -19.54
C THR A 218 -19.00 7.77 -20.18
N THR A 219 -18.42 8.91 -19.81
CA THR A 219 -17.12 9.37 -20.35
C THR A 219 -15.96 8.91 -19.49
N VAL A 220 -14.77 8.90 -20.05
CA VAL A 220 -13.52 8.57 -19.33
C VAL A 220 -13.29 9.56 -18.19
N GLU A 221 -13.59 10.83 -18.40
CA GLU A 221 -13.46 11.90 -17.41
C GLU A 221 -14.40 11.69 -16.23
N GLU A 222 -15.68 11.40 -16.48
CA GLU A 222 -16.66 11.12 -15.43
C GLU A 222 -16.28 9.88 -14.60
N LYS A 223 -15.88 8.80 -15.25
CA LYS A 223 -15.42 7.57 -14.59
C LYS A 223 -14.19 7.81 -13.74
N THR A 224 -13.22 8.57 -14.25
CA THR A 224 -12.00 8.96 -13.52
C THR A 224 -12.33 9.81 -12.30
N ALA A 225 -13.21 10.80 -12.46
CA ALA A 225 -13.66 11.65 -11.36
C ALA A 225 -14.38 10.84 -10.27
N TRP A 226 -15.23 9.90 -10.66
CA TRP A 226 -15.89 8.98 -9.73
C TRP A 226 -14.87 8.15 -8.94
N MET A 227 -13.88 7.59 -9.60
CA MET A 227 -12.83 6.81 -8.92
C MET A 227 -12.09 7.65 -7.88
N ILE A 228 -11.68 8.88 -8.22
CA ILE A 228 -10.98 9.78 -7.29
C ILE A 228 -11.90 10.13 -6.11
N ALA A 229 -13.16 10.52 -6.39
CA ALA A 229 -14.15 10.82 -5.35
C ALA A 229 -14.41 9.62 -4.42
N ARG A 230 -14.41 8.39 -4.96
CA ARG A 230 -14.56 7.16 -4.16
C ARG A 230 -13.39 6.94 -3.22
N LEU A 231 -12.15 7.21 -3.67
CA LEU A 231 -10.96 7.14 -2.80
C LEU A 231 -11.05 8.18 -1.67
N GLU A 232 -11.42 9.42 -1.98
CA GLU A 232 -11.59 10.49 -0.98
C GLU A 232 -12.70 10.13 0.03
N HIS A 233 -13.82 9.61 -0.46
CA HIS A 233 -14.93 9.19 0.38
C HIS A 233 -14.50 8.10 1.39
N ILE A 234 -13.80 7.07 0.93
CA ILE A 234 -13.33 5.97 1.78
C ILE A 234 -12.41 6.50 2.90
N VAL A 235 -11.42 7.32 2.55
CA VAL A 235 -10.47 7.87 3.53
C VAL A 235 -11.22 8.71 4.59
N LYS A 236 -12.17 9.53 4.16
CA LYS A 236 -13.01 10.35 5.04
C LYS A 236 -13.95 9.51 5.89
N HIS A 237 -14.64 8.53 5.32
CA HIS A 237 -15.56 7.62 6.04
C HIS A 237 -14.85 6.83 7.14
N LEU A 238 -13.62 6.46 6.89
CA LEU A 238 -12.81 5.68 7.85
C LEU A 238 -12.13 6.55 8.91
N ASP A 239 -12.41 7.85 8.96
CA ASP A 239 -11.84 8.82 9.91
C ASP A 239 -10.30 8.83 9.89
N ILE A 240 -9.70 8.61 8.71
CA ILE A 240 -8.26 8.71 8.55
C ILE A 240 -7.90 10.19 8.38
N PRO A 241 -6.93 10.71 9.18
CA PRO A 241 -6.46 12.10 9.01
C PRO A 241 -5.99 12.37 7.58
N THR A 242 -6.32 13.56 7.05
CA THR A 242 -5.97 13.97 5.69
C THR A 242 -4.96 15.12 5.64
N SER A 243 -4.55 15.65 6.80
CA SER A 243 -3.58 16.73 6.90
C SER A 243 -2.40 16.36 7.79
N LEU A 244 -1.21 16.74 7.36
CA LEU A 244 0.03 16.56 8.12
C LEU A 244 0.07 17.42 9.39
N LYS A 245 -0.76 18.47 9.49
CA LYS A 245 -0.91 19.28 10.71
C LYS A 245 -1.36 18.45 11.91
N GLU A 246 -2.18 17.44 11.68
CA GLU A 246 -2.67 16.55 12.73
C GLU A 246 -1.55 15.71 13.37
N PHE A 247 -0.42 15.59 12.67
CA PHE A 247 0.77 14.87 13.12
C PHE A 247 1.91 15.80 13.57
N GLY A 248 1.66 17.11 13.63
CA GLY A 248 2.65 18.08 14.05
C GLY A 248 3.81 18.26 13.07
N VAL A 249 3.61 17.95 11.80
CA VAL A 249 4.61 18.18 10.76
C VAL A 249 4.72 19.69 10.50
N PRO A 250 5.89 20.31 10.71
CA PRO A 250 6.04 21.75 10.55
C PRO A 250 6.11 22.12 9.06
N ALA A 251 5.52 23.28 8.71
CA ALA A 251 5.50 23.76 7.33
C ALA A 251 6.91 24.01 6.77
N GLU A 252 7.85 24.32 7.64
CA GLU A 252 9.27 24.59 7.30
C GLU A 252 9.98 23.34 6.79
N ASP A 253 9.44 22.13 7.07
CA ASP A 253 10.05 20.88 6.63
C ASP A 253 9.61 20.44 5.22
N LEU A 254 8.83 21.24 4.52
CA LEU A 254 8.34 20.95 3.17
C LEU A 254 9.47 20.50 2.23
N GLU A 255 10.58 21.24 2.17
CA GLU A 255 11.70 20.91 1.29
C GLU A 255 12.44 19.64 1.76
N GLY A 256 12.47 19.36 3.05
CA GLY A 256 12.99 18.12 3.60
C GLY A 256 12.19 16.91 3.11
N LEU A 257 10.85 17.00 3.15
CA LEU A 257 9.95 15.96 2.64
C LEU A 257 10.09 15.78 1.13
N VAL A 258 10.14 16.88 0.36
CA VAL A 258 10.34 16.84 -1.10
C VAL A 258 11.64 16.11 -1.44
N ASN A 259 12.75 16.54 -0.83
CA ASN A 259 14.05 15.93 -1.09
C ASN A 259 14.09 14.44 -0.75
N ALA A 260 13.54 14.06 0.41
CA ALA A 260 13.50 12.66 0.83
C ALA A 260 12.58 11.80 -0.06
N GLY A 261 11.40 12.29 -0.44
CA GLY A 261 10.49 11.61 -1.35
C GLY A 261 11.09 11.41 -2.74
N MET A 262 11.76 12.43 -3.26
CA MET A 262 12.43 12.36 -4.57
C MET A 262 13.63 11.41 -4.59
N GLN A 263 14.20 11.01 -3.46
CA GLN A 263 15.23 9.96 -3.42
C GLN A 263 14.68 8.56 -3.65
N VAL A 264 13.37 8.34 -3.51
CA VAL A 264 12.74 7.03 -3.67
C VAL A 264 12.53 6.68 -5.16
N GLN A 265 13.57 6.87 -5.96
CA GLN A 265 13.53 6.72 -7.43
C GLN A 265 13.07 5.33 -7.88
N ARG A 266 13.40 4.27 -7.12
CA ARG A 266 12.98 2.89 -7.44
C ARG A 266 11.45 2.72 -7.56
N LEU A 267 10.66 3.60 -6.91
CA LEU A 267 9.21 3.63 -7.00
C LEU A 267 8.72 4.71 -7.97
N LEU A 268 9.33 5.89 -7.96
CA LEU A 268 8.93 7.00 -8.82
C LEU A 268 9.05 6.67 -10.31
N VAL A 269 10.04 5.87 -10.72
CA VAL A 269 10.19 5.43 -12.12
C VAL A 269 9.05 4.53 -12.60
N ASN A 270 8.28 3.94 -11.67
CA ASN A 270 7.11 3.14 -12.01
C ASN A 270 5.86 3.99 -12.25
N ASN A 271 5.87 5.27 -11.86
CA ASN A 271 4.70 6.14 -12.00
C ASN A 271 4.53 6.55 -13.46
N MET A 272 3.32 6.36 -14.05
CA MET A 272 3.07 6.65 -15.46
C MET A 272 3.27 8.14 -15.79
N ARG A 273 2.85 9.03 -14.89
CA ARG A 273 3.17 10.45 -14.99
C ARG A 273 4.47 10.72 -14.24
N PRO A 274 5.54 11.18 -14.89
CA PRO A 274 6.77 11.55 -14.19
C PRO A 274 6.49 12.58 -13.08
N VAL A 275 7.10 12.38 -11.93
CA VAL A 275 6.97 13.28 -10.78
C VAL A 275 8.24 14.10 -10.68
N THR A 276 8.12 15.44 -10.79
CA THR A 276 9.22 16.37 -10.55
C THR A 276 9.25 16.82 -9.09
N ALA A 277 10.35 17.47 -8.67
CA ALA A 277 10.42 18.06 -7.33
C ALA A 277 9.33 19.13 -7.11
N ASP A 278 8.97 19.89 -8.16
CA ASP A 278 7.89 20.88 -8.08
C ASP A 278 6.52 20.22 -7.94
N ASP A 279 6.29 19.10 -8.58
CA ASP A 279 5.06 18.32 -8.42
C ASP A 279 4.97 17.76 -7.00
N ALA A 280 6.04 17.15 -6.50
CA ALA A 280 6.11 16.64 -5.13
C ALA A 280 5.86 17.75 -4.11
N ARG A 281 6.42 18.95 -4.33
CA ARG A 281 6.19 20.13 -3.47
C ARG A 281 4.71 20.51 -3.43
N LYS A 282 4.04 20.59 -4.58
CA LYS A 282 2.60 20.89 -4.65
C LYS A 282 1.76 19.83 -3.93
N LEU A 283 2.09 18.55 -4.12
CA LEU A 283 1.39 17.45 -3.46
C LEU A 283 1.53 17.52 -1.92
N TYR A 284 2.73 17.79 -1.41
CA TYR A 284 2.91 17.99 0.03
C TYR A 284 2.24 19.24 0.55
N GLN A 285 2.28 20.37 -0.21
CA GLN A 285 1.58 21.59 0.17
C GLN A 285 0.07 21.40 0.30
N GLU A 286 -0.54 20.58 -0.54
CA GLU A 286 -1.98 20.30 -0.49
C GLU A 286 -2.40 19.61 0.81
N ILE A 287 -1.53 18.80 1.40
CA ILE A 287 -1.83 18.03 2.61
C ILE A 287 -1.24 18.65 3.89
N MET A 288 -0.46 19.72 3.80
CA MET A 288 0.06 20.51 4.92
C MET A 288 -0.98 21.50 5.44
#